data_477d514a56e3ef8652df5c73ea6db2b6
#
_entry.id   477d514a56e3ef8652df5c73ea6db2b6
#
_cell.length_a   1.000
_cell.length_b   1.000
_cell.length_c   1.000
_cell.angle_alpha   90.00
_cell.angle_beta   90.00
_cell.angle_gamma   90.00
#
_symmetry.space_group_name_H-M   'P 1'
#
loop_
_entity.id
_entity.type
_entity.pdbx_description
1 polymer ?
#
loop_
_entity_poly.entity_id
_entity_poly.type
_entity_poly.pdbx_seq_one_letter_code
_entity_poly.pdbx_strand_id
1 'polypeptide(L)' 'MVQVAVAGDAAEAEELQELLQNAGIECELEAPGPDDPLTVLVPEDSLEAAKDAIEALTDPDDLLSEP' A
#
# COMPACT_ATOMS: atom_id res chain seq x y z
N MET A 1 6.19 -9.90 9.05
CA MET A 1 5.60 -8.81 8.28
C MET A 1 4.14 -8.68 8.65
N VAL A 2 3.62 -7.49 8.52
CA VAL A 2 2.24 -7.24 8.89
C VAL A 2 1.50 -6.64 7.71
N GLN A 3 0.19 -6.85 7.70
CA GLN A 3 -0.65 -6.34 6.63
C GLN A 3 -0.82 -4.84 6.77
N VAL A 4 -0.60 -4.12 5.68
CA VAL A 4 -0.74 -2.67 5.69
C VAL A 4 -1.86 -2.23 4.75
N ALA A 5 -2.19 -3.02 3.75
CA ALA A 5 -3.23 -2.64 2.81
C ALA A 5 -3.73 -3.86 2.08
N VAL A 6 -4.88 -3.70 1.44
CA VAL A 6 -5.47 -4.75 0.63
C VAL A 6 -5.76 -4.17 -0.74
N ALA A 7 -5.30 -4.84 -1.78
CA ALA A 7 -5.51 -4.39 -3.14
C ALA A 7 -6.61 -5.21 -3.79
N GLY A 8 -7.50 -4.53 -4.51
CA GLY A 8 -8.61 -5.21 -5.15
C GLY A 8 -8.21 -6.02 -6.38
N ASP A 9 -7.13 -5.64 -7.02
CA ASP A 9 -6.66 -6.36 -8.19
C ASP A 9 -5.15 -6.22 -8.30
N ALA A 10 -4.58 -6.89 -9.30
CA ALA A 10 -3.14 -6.90 -9.47
C ALA A 10 -2.59 -5.52 -9.80
N ALA A 11 -3.34 -4.75 -10.56
CA ALA A 11 -2.87 -3.42 -10.93
C ALA A 11 -2.75 -2.52 -9.71
N GLU A 12 -3.73 -2.58 -8.84
CA GLU A 12 -3.68 -1.81 -7.61
C GLU A 12 -2.55 -2.28 -6.71
N ALA A 13 -2.36 -3.59 -6.64
CA ALA A 13 -1.28 -4.14 -5.84
C ALA A 13 0.07 -3.65 -6.33
N GLU A 14 0.24 -3.61 -7.64
CA GLU A 14 1.50 -3.13 -8.19
C GLU A 14 1.72 -1.66 -7.89
N GLU A 15 0.67 -0.89 -7.95
CA GLU A 15 0.77 0.53 -7.61
C GLU A 15 1.24 0.72 -6.17
N LEU A 16 0.63 -0.02 -5.28
CA LEU A 16 1.02 0.08 -3.88
C LEU A 16 2.44 -0.39 -3.67
N GLN A 17 2.81 -1.47 -4.34
CA GLN A 17 4.16 -1.99 -4.22
C GLN A 17 5.18 -0.97 -4.73
N GLU A 18 4.90 -0.37 -5.85
CA GLU A 18 5.81 0.62 -6.41
C GLU A 18 5.92 1.82 -5.49
N LEU A 19 4.80 2.25 -4.95
CA LEU A 19 4.80 3.38 -4.02
C LEU A 19 5.68 3.10 -2.82
N LEU A 20 5.54 1.92 -2.25
CA LEU A 20 6.33 1.56 -1.08
C LEU A 20 7.81 1.42 -1.43
N GLN A 21 8.10 0.86 -2.58
CA GLN A 21 9.49 0.73 -3.00
C GLN A 21 10.13 2.09 -3.20
N ASN A 22 9.39 3.02 -3.78
CA ASN A 22 9.89 4.37 -3.96
C ASN A 22 10.16 5.06 -2.64
N ALA A 23 9.43 4.67 -1.63
CA ALA A 23 9.64 5.22 -0.29
C ALA A 23 10.73 4.48 0.46
N GLY A 24 11.36 3.49 -0.18
CA GLY A 24 12.40 2.72 0.48
C GLY A 24 11.89 1.68 1.43
N ILE A 25 10.65 1.25 1.25
CA ILE A 25 10.02 0.30 2.15
C ILE A 25 9.89 -1.04 1.46
N GLU A 26 10.36 -2.08 2.15
CA GLU A 26 10.18 -3.43 1.65
C GLU A 26 8.71 -3.83 1.75
N CYS A 27 8.22 -4.54 0.75
CA CYS A 27 6.84 -5.00 0.81
C CYS A 27 6.71 -6.34 0.11
N GLU A 28 5.67 -7.06 0.48
CA GLU A 28 5.35 -8.35 -0.11
C GLU A 28 3.89 -8.40 -0.46
N LEU A 29 3.57 -9.13 -1.52
CA LEU A 29 2.19 -9.34 -1.90
C LEU A 29 1.80 -10.78 -1.61
N GLU A 30 0.61 -10.96 -1.07
CA GLU A 30 0.11 -12.26 -0.74
C GLU A 30 -1.28 -12.45 -1.34
N ALA A 31 -1.49 -13.57 -1.99
CA ALA A 31 -2.79 -13.89 -2.57
C ALA A 31 -3.27 -15.19 -1.96
N PRO A 32 -4.11 -15.11 -0.93
CA PRO A 32 -4.57 -16.34 -0.26
C PRO A 32 -5.38 -17.24 -1.17
N GLY A 33 -6.05 -16.67 -2.17
CA GLY A 33 -6.81 -17.48 -3.10
C GLY A 33 -7.00 -16.76 -4.40
N PRO A 34 -7.47 -17.47 -5.42
CA PRO A 34 -7.64 -16.86 -6.74
C PRO A 34 -8.72 -15.79 -6.76
N ASP A 35 -9.70 -15.90 -5.89
CA ASP A 35 -10.79 -14.92 -5.84
C ASP A 35 -10.57 -13.89 -4.74
N ASP A 36 -9.55 -14.06 -3.94
CA ASP A 36 -9.34 -13.17 -2.82
C ASP A 36 -8.49 -11.97 -3.23
N PRO A 37 -8.72 -10.84 -2.57
CA PRO A 37 -7.89 -9.68 -2.86
C PRO A 37 -6.45 -9.90 -2.44
N LEU A 38 -5.57 -9.14 -3.06
CA LEU A 38 -4.16 -9.23 -2.74
C LEU A 38 -3.87 -8.44 -1.47
N THR A 39 -3.05 -9.04 -0.62
CA THR A 39 -2.69 -8.41 0.65
C THR A 39 -1.27 -7.86 0.55
N VAL A 40 -1.11 -6.61 0.93
CA VAL A 40 0.20 -5.96 0.92
C VAL A 40 0.76 -6.00 2.32
N LEU A 41 1.97 -6.57 2.45
CA LEU A 41 2.60 -6.74 3.74
C LEU A 41 3.90 -5.95 3.80
N VAL A 42 4.20 -5.42 4.96
CA VAL A 42 5.45 -4.69 5.19
C VAL A 42 6.03 -5.12 6.54
N PRO A 43 7.32 -4.90 6.75
CA PRO A 43 7.90 -5.18 8.07
C PRO A 43 7.25 -4.31 9.13
N GLU A 44 7.18 -4.86 10.31
CA GLU A 44 6.58 -4.13 11.43
C GLU A 44 7.23 -2.76 11.61
N ASP A 45 8.53 -2.72 11.46
CA ASP A 45 9.26 -1.48 11.66
C ASP A 45 8.89 -0.42 10.63
N SER A 46 8.39 -0.85 9.50
CA SER A 46 8.05 0.08 8.42
C SER A 46 6.56 0.34 8.34
N LEU A 47 5.79 -0.21 9.26
CA LEU A 47 4.34 -0.11 9.16
C LEU A 47 3.85 1.34 9.10
N GLU A 48 4.37 2.16 10.00
CA GLU A 48 3.94 3.55 10.05
C GLU A 48 4.33 4.31 8.79
N ALA A 49 5.56 4.09 8.34
CA ALA A 49 6.00 4.75 7.12
C ALA A 49 5.19 4.30 5.93
N ALA A 50 4.86 3.02 5.89
CA ALA A 50 4.06 2.49 4.79
C ALA A 50 2.66 3.07 4.80
N LYS A 51 2.05 3.16 5.96
CA LYS A 51 0.72 3.75 6.07
C LYS A 51 0.74 5.21 5.63
N ASP A 52 1.78 5.90 6.03
CA ASP A 52 1.92 7.30 5.66
C ASP A 52 2.01 7.45 4.14
N ALA A 53 2.80 6.60 3.51
CA ALA A 53 2.96 6.65 2.07
C ALA A 53 1.64 6.35 1.36
N ILE A 54 0.92 5.36 1.85
CA ILE A 54 -0.34 4.98 1.23
C ILE A 54 -1.38 6.07 1.42
N GLU A 55 -1.39 6.69 2.58
CA GLU A 55 -2.34 7.78 2.83
C GLU A 55 -2.08 8.94 1.90
N ALA A 56 -0.82 9.23 1.65
CA ALA A 56 -0.48 10.30 0.74
C ALA A 56 -1.02 10.01 -0.66
N LEU A 57 -1.02 8.74 -1.04
CA LEU A 57 -1.53 8.37 -2.34
C LEU A 57 -3.05 8.46 -2.42
N THR A 58 -3.71 8.02 -1.36
CA THR A 58 -5.16 7.90 -1.38
C THR A 58 -5.88 9.08 -0.79
N ASP A 59 -5.19 10.18 -0.58
CA ASP A 59 -5.80 11.34 0.05
C ASP A 59 -5.79 12.53 -0.89
N PRO A 60 -6.57 12.47 -1.94
CA PRO A 60 -6.63 13.59 -2.89
C PRO A 60 -7.28 14.83 -2.30
N ASP A 61 -8.00 14.66 -1.23
CA ASP A 61 -8.67 15.80 -0.62
C ASP A 61 -7.69 16.83 -0.14
N ASP A 62 -6.55 16.39 0.27
CA ASP A 62 -5.51 17.32 0.67
C ASP A 62 -5.21 18.32 -0.41
N LEU A 63 -5.19 17.81 -1.62
CA LEU A 63 -4.90 18.67 -2.74
C LEU A 63 -6.06 19.56 -3.07
N LEU A 64 -7.24 19.02 -2.95
CA LEU A 64 -8.43 19.75 -3.34
C LEU A 64 -8.87 20.75 -2.30
N SER A 65 -8.56 20.47 -1.06
CA SER A 65 -9.00 21.34 0.00
C SER A 65 -8.28 22.66 -0.05
N GLU A 66 -7.29 22.78 -0.84
CA GLU A 66 -6.57 24.02 -0.96
C GLU A 66 -7.44 25.06 -1.59
N PRO A 67 -7.67 26.13 -0.95
CA PRO A 67 -8.46 27.21 -1.54
C PRO A 67 -7.73 27.92 -2.63
#